data_0dc7347714dcd9f03cc97e0bf51f5841
#
_entry.id   0dc7347714dcd9f03cc97e0bf51f5841
#
_cell.length_a   1.000
_cell.length_b   1.000
_cell.length_c   1.000
_cell.angle_alpha   90.00
_cell.angle_beta   90.00
_cell.angle_gamma   90.00
#
_symmetry.space_group_name_H-M   'P 1'
#
loop_
_entity.id
_entity.type
_entity.pdbx_description
1 polymer ?
#
loop_
_entity_poly.entity_id
_entity_poly.type
_entity_poly.pdbx_seq_one_letter_code
_entity_poly.pdbx_strand_id
1 'polypeptide(L)'
;KKATQETKLIYSKYFSEQTGNKVYLKPENMQTTGAYKVRGAYYKISTLSEEERQKGLITASAGNHAQGVAYAAKEFGAKAVIVMPTTTPLIKVNRTKSYGAEVVLYGDVYDEACAYALELAEKEGYTFIHPFDDPAVATGQGTIAMEIIKELPLVDYILVPIGGGGLATGVSTLAKML
;
A
#
# COMPACT_ATOMS: atom_id res chain seq x y z
N LYS A 1 -0.59 6.30 -17.62
CA LYS A 1 -0.82 7.26 -16.53
C LYS A 1 -0.03 6.81 -15.32
N LYS A 2 0.85 7.63 -14.74
CA LYS A 2 1.57 7.26 -13.52
C LYS A 2 0.57 7.27 -12.36
N ALA A 3 0.33 6.12 -11.76
CA ALA A 3 -0.56 5.96 -10.61
C ALA A 3 0.07 6.44 -9.30
N THR A 4 1.39 6.48 -9.27
CA THR A 4 2.18 6.87 -8.11
C THR A 4 3.11 8.02 -8.46
N GLN A 5 3.44 8.81 -7.46
CA GLN A 5 4.47 9.85 -7.58
C GLN A 5 5.85 9.23 -7.39
N GLU A 6 6.83 9.70 -8.16
CA GLU A 6 8.22 9.42 -7.91
C GLU A 6 8.69 10.31 -6.75
N THR A 7 8.82 9.72 -5.56
CA THR A 7 9.29 10.45 -4.38
C THR A 7 10.83 10.55 -4.44
N LYS A 8 11.34 11.76 -4.62
CA LYS A 8 12.79 11.99 -4.73
C LYS A 8 13.50 11.74 -3.40
N LEU A 9 14.74 11.23 -3.45
CA LEU A 9 15.58 11.11 -2.27
C LEU A 9 15.93 12.49 -1.71
N ILE A 10 15.84 12.64 -0.41
CA ILE A 10 16.16 13.88 0.30
C ILE A 10 17.38 13.64 1.18
N TYR A 11 18.49 14.34 0.91
CA TYR A 11 19.65 14.31 1.80
C TYR A 11 19.30 14.88 3.16
N SER A 12 19.57 14.12 4.22
CA SER A 12 19.35 14.56 5.59
C SER A 12 20.65 14.99 6.23
N LYS A 13 20.89 16.31 6.30
CA LYS A 13 22.05 16.85 7.00
C LYS A 13 22.11 16.41 8.45
N TYR A 14 20.97 16.49 9.15
CA TYR A 14 20.87 16.12 10.57
C TYR A 14 21.33 14.67 10.83
N PHE A 15 20.71 13.69 10.16
CA PHE A 15 21.09 12.28 10.36
C PHE A 15 22.50 11.98 9.84
N SER A 16 22.96 12.66 8.81
CA SER A 16 24.32 12.47 8.29
C SER A 16 25.37 12.94 9.30
N GLU A 17 25.18 14.09 9.94
CA GLU A 17 26.07 14.59 10.97
C GLU A 17 26.04 13.72 12.24
N GLN A 18 24.87 13.19 12.63
CA GLN A 18 24.76 12.33 13.81
C GLN A 18 25.44 10.96 13.64
N THR A 19 25.46 10.42 12.42
CA THR A 19 25.94 9.06 12.14
C THR A 19 27.31 8.98 11.49
N GLY A 20 27.83 10.10 11.00
CA GLY A 20 29.05 10.12 10.19
C GLY A 20 28.88 9.50 8.80
N ASN A 21 27.64 9.29 8.33
CA ASN A 21 27.29 8.69 7.05
C ASN A 21 26.59 9.70 6.14
N LYS A 22 26.42 9.35 4.86
CA LYS A 22 25.56 10.10 3.94
C LYS A 22 24.17 9.50 3.99
N VAL A 23 23.25 10.11 4.75
CA VAL A 23 21.90 9.62 4.95
C VAL A 23 20.91 10.32 4.04
N TYR A 24 20.12 9.54 3.32
CA TYR A 24 19.03 9.99 2.44
C TYR A 24 17.71 9.43 2.93
N LEU A 25 16.65 10.20 2.82
CA LEU A 25 15.28 9.81 3.16
C LEU A 25 14.48 9.58 1.88
N LYS A 26 13.76 8.47 1.80
CA LYS A 26 12.75 8.19 0.76
C LYS A 26 11.37 8.57 1.32
N PRO A 27 10.83 9.75 0.99
CA PRO A 27 9.67 10.32 1.67
C PRO A 27 8.34 9.74 1.15
N GLU A 28 8.05 8.48 1.42
CA GLU A 28 6.80 7.84 0.99
C GLU A 28 5.53 8.41 1.67
N ASN A 29 5.67 9.23 2.70
CA ASN A 29 4.59 10.05 3.23
C ASN A 29 4.13 11.16 2.25
N MET A 30 4.92 11.46 1.24
CA MET A 30 4.58 12.39 0.14
C MET A 30 3.93 11.69 -1.05
N GLN A 31 3.67 10.39 -0.96
CA GLN A 31 2.99 9.63 -1.99
C GLN A 31 1.51 10.06 -2.12
N THR A 32 0.88 9.75 -3.24
CA THR A 32 -0.50 10.16 -3.61
C THR A 32 -1.53 9.98 -2.49
N THR A 33 -1.45 8.84 -1.75
CA THR A 33 -2.35 8.57 -0.62
C THR A 33 -1.71 8.86 0.75
N GLY A 34 -0.54 9.50 0.76
CA GLY A 34 0.22 9.80 1.96
C GLY A 34 1.00 8.61 2.52
N ALA A 35 1.17 7.52 1.75
CA ALA A 35 1.94 6.34 2.15
C ALA A 35 2.28 5.44 0.95
N TYR A 36 3.30 4.62 1.09
CA TYR A 36 3.76 3.68 0.07
C TYR A 36 2.75 2.59 -0.33
N LYS A 37 1.75 2.31 0.50
CA LYS A 37 0.78 1.23 0.30
C LYS A 37 0.04 1.29 -1.05
N VAL A 38 -0.11 2.47 -1.61
CA VAL A 38 -0.71 2.65 -2.94
C VAL A 38 0.07 1.91 -4.04
N ARG A 39 1.38 1.77 -3.93
CA ARG A 39 2.23 1.09 -4.90
C ARG A 39 1.85 -0.39 -5.06
N GLY A 40 1.78 -1.10 -3.92
CA GLY A 40 1.39 -2.51 -3.89
C GLY A 40 -0.07 -2.73 -4.28
N ALA A 41 -0.99 -1.92 -3.76
CA ALA A 41 -2.40 -2.00 -4.10
C ALA A 41 -2.63 -1.78 -5.61
N TYR A 42 -2.02 -0.75 -6.18
CA TYR A 42 -2.14 -0.46 -7.60
C TYR A 42 -1.56 -1.59 -8.46
N TYR A 43 -0.36 -2.08 -8.13
CA TYR A 43 0.25 -3.17 -8.89
C TYR A 43 -0.60 -4.42 -8.83
N LYS A 44 -1.03 -4.85 -7.63
CA LYS A 44 -1.94 -6.01 -7.48
C LYS A 44 -3.19 -5.87 -8.33
N ILE A 45 -3.90 -4.75 -8.25
CA ILE A 45 -5.13 -4.53 -8.99
C ILE A 45 -4.87 -4.49 -10.50
N SER A 46 -3.70 -3.99 -10.94
CA SER A 46 -3.32 -4.00 -12.36
C SER A 46 -3.09 -5.40 -12.92
N THR A 47 -2.72 -6.37 -12.09
CA THR A 47 -2.49 -7.76 -12.51
C THR A 47 -3.76 -8.61 -12.57
N LEU A 48 -4.85 -8.12 -12.00
CA LEU A 48 -6.14 -8.79 -12.05
C LEU A 48 -6.74 -8.74 -13.46
N SER A 49 -7.48 -9.79 -13.82
CA SER A 49 -8.30 -9.78 -15.02
C SER A 49 -9.40 -8.72 -14.93
N GLU A 50 -9.97 -8.35 -16.06
CA GLU A 50 -11.11 -7.43 -16.07
C GLU A 50 -12.32 -8.01 -15.33
N GLU A 51 -12.56 -9.32 -15.48
CA GLU A 51 -13.63 -10.02 -14.77
C GLU A 51 -13.46 -9.94 -13.25
N GLU A 52 -12.24 -10.18 -12.72
CA GLU A 52 -11.95 -10.06 -11.29
C GLU A 52 -12.16 -8.63 -10.79
N ARG A 53 -11.77 -7.62 -11.57
CA ARG A 53 -12.01 -6.21 -11.21
C ARG A 53 -13.49 -5.85 -11.22
N GLN A 54 -14.26 -6.38 -12.19
CA GLN A 54 -15.70 -6.12 -12.31
C GLN A 54 -16.52 -6.74 -11.19
N LYS A 55 -16.10 -7.90 -10.66
CA LYS A 55 -16.71 -8.49 -9.46
C LYS A 55 -16.60 -7.59 -8.25
N GLY A 56 -15.58 -6.73 -8.22
CA GLY A 56 -15.30 -5.81 -7.13
C GLY A 56 -14.16 -6.29 -6.25
N LEU A 57 -13.59 -5.36 -5.51
CA LEU A 57 -12.41 -5.54 -4.67
C LEU A 57 -12.78 -5.32 -3.22
N ILE A 58 -12.19 -6.10 -2.31
CA ILE A 58 -12.42 -5.94 -0.88
C ILE A 58 -11.12 -6.02 -0.10
N THR A 59 -11.04 -5.29 0.99
CA THR A 59 -9.95 -5.43 1.98
C THR A 59 -10.43 -5.03 3.37
N ALA A 60 -9.69 -5.45 4.40
CA ALA A 60 -9.84 -4.96 5.76
C ALA A 60 -8.66 -4.06 6.11
N SER A 61 -8.89 -2.81 6.42
CA SER A 61 -7.87 -1.87 6.89
C SER A 61 -8.50 -0.54 7.32
N ALA A 62 -8.07 -0.02 8.46
CA ALA A 62 -8.43 1.33 8.92
C ALA A 62 -7.37 2.39 8.58
N GLY A 63 -6.38 2.07 7.73
CA GLY A 63 -5.21 2.93 7.52
C GLY A 63 -4.81 3.11 6.06
N ASN A 64 -3.49 3.12 5.86
CA ASN A 64 -2.87 3.45 4.58
C ASN A 64 -3.21 2.44 3.46
N HIS A 65 -3.42 1.16 3.81
CA HIS A 65 -3.80 0.15 2.82
C HIS A 65 -5.23 0.39 2.29
N ALA A 66 -6.16 0.72 3.17
CA ALA A 66 -7.53 1.09 2.79
C ALA A 66 -7.55 2.19 1.72
N GLN A 67 -6.80 3.26 1.97
CA GLN A 67 -6.71 4.38 1.04
C GLN A 67 -6.01 4.01 -0.26
N GLY A 68 -4.96 3.18 -0.19
CA GLY A 68 -4.25 2.66 -1.36
C GLY A 68 -5.16 1.83 -2.27
N VAL A 69 -5.95 0.92 -1.69
CA VAL A 69 -6.91 0.07 -2.43
C VAL A 69 -8.04 0.93 -3.01
N ALA A 70 -8.63 1.83 -2.22
CA ALA A 70 -9.70 2.71 -2.68
C ALA A 70 -9.26 3.58 -3.86
N TYR A 71 -8.10 4.21 -3.76
CA TYR A 71 -7.52 5.02 -4.83
C TYR A 71 -7.24 4.19 -6.09
N ALA A 72 -6.56 3.05 -5.94
CA ALA A 72 -6.22 2.19 -7.07
C ALA A 72 -7.48 1.64 -7.75
N ALA A 73 -8.48 1.17 -7.00
CA ALA A 73 -9.75 0.71 -7.53
C ALA A 73 -10.44 1.78 -8.40
N LYS A 74 -10.47 3.02 -7.91
CA LYS A 74 -11.02 4.16 -8.67
C LYS A 74 -10.30 4.38 -10.01
N GLU A 75 -8.98 4.26 -10.05
CA GLU A 75 -8.19 4.43 -11.28
C GLU A 75 -8.49 3.34 -12.32
N PHE A 76 -8.88 2.14 -11.88
CA PHE A 76 -9.30 1.03 -12.74
C PHE A 76 -10.82 0.94 -12.97
N GLY A 77 -11.61 1.86 -12.42
CA GLY A 77 -13.07 1.84 -12.52
C GLY A 77 -13.72 0.67 -11.79
N ALA A 78 -13.02 0.08 -10.82
CA ALA A 78 -13.50 -1.05 -10.05
C ALA A 78 -14.21 -0.60 -8.75
N LYS A 79 -15.26 -1.32 -8.35
CA LYS A 79 -15.87 -1.16 -7.02
C LYS A 79 -14.87 -1.59 -5.95
N ALA A 80 -14.75 -0.82 -4.88
CA ALA A 80 -13.97 -1.20 -3.70
C ALA A 80 -14.83 -1.16 -2.44
N VAL A 81 -14.78 -2.22 -1.65
CA VAL A 81 -15.39 -2.34 -0.32
C VAL A 81 -14.26 -2.40 0.70
N ILE A 82 -14.31 -1.52 1.68
CA ILE A 82 -13.29 -1.46 2.74
C ILE A 82 -13.96 -1.72 4.08
N VAL A 83 -13.61 -2.83 4.71
CA VAL A 83 -14.11 -3.16 6.05
C VAL A 83 -13.16 -2.56 7.09
N MET A 84 -13.73 -1.82 8.03
CA MET A 84 -13.01 -1.16 9.12
C MET A 84 -13.65 -1.48 10.47
N PRO A 85 -12.89 -1.58 11.56
CA PRO A 85 -13.46 -1.63 12.90
C PRO A 85 -14.37 -0.43 13.17
N THR A 86 -15.41 -0.65 13.97
CA THR A 86 -16.36 0.41 14.40
C THR A 86 -15.68 1.53 15.15
N THR A 87 -14.56 1.23 15.80
CA THR A 87 -13.71 2.17 16.55
C THR A 87 -12.85 3.07 15.66
N THR A 88 -12.91 2.90 14.33
CA THR A 88 -12.09 3.68 13.39
C THR A 88 -12.47 5.16 13.42
N PRO A 89 -11.48 6.08 13.59
CA PRO A 89 -11.75 7.51 13.57
C PRO A 89 -12.43 7.97 12.28
N LEU A 90 -13.47 8.82 12.40
CA LEU A 90 -14.26 9.32 11.28
C LEU A 90 -13.43 9.96 10.17
N ILE A 91 -12.31 10.62 10.53
CA ILE A 91 -11.42 11.22 9.53
C ILE A 91 -10.84 10.18 8.56
N LYS A 92 -10.53 8.98 9.05
CA LYS A 92 -10.01 7.87 8.21
C LYS A 92 -11.11 7.27 7.36
N VAL A 93 -12.31 7.10 7.92
CA VAL A 93 -13.50 6.64 7.20
C VAL A 93 -13.81 7.60 6.04
N ASN A 94 -13.93 8.89 6.34
CA ASN A 94 -14.27 9.91 5.35
C ASN A 94 -13.20 10.03 4.25
N ARG A 95 -11.92 9.95 4.63
CA ARG A 95 -10.83 9.99 3.66
C ARG A 95 -10.85 8.78 2.71
N THR A 96 -11.18 7.59 3.21
CA THR A 96 -11.33 6.41 2.35
C THR A 96 -12.54 6.55 1.42
N LYS A 97 -13.68 7.02 1.94
CA LYS A 97 -14.88 7.31 1.12
C LYS A 97 -14.60 8.36 0.03
N SER A 98 -13.75 9.36 0.29
CA SER A 98 -13.42 10.39 -0.70
C SER A 98 -12.70 9.86 -1.93
N TYR A 99 -12.09 8.68 -1.84
CA TYR A 99 -11.54 7.95 -2.98
C TYR A 99 -12.60 7.11 -3.73
N GLY A 100 -13.87 7.15 -3.30
CA GLY A 100 -14.97 6.46 -3.97
C GLY A 100 -15.25 5.05 -3.47
N ALA A 101 -14.59 4.60 -2.40
CA ALA A 101 -14.84 3.29 -1.83
C ALA A 101 -16.08 3.27 -0.93
N GLU A 102 -16.78 2.13 -0.92
CA GLU A 102 -17.77 1.79 0.08
C GLU A 102 -17.04 1.40 1.37
N VAL A 103 -17.42 1.99 2.50
CA VAL A 103 -16.87 1.63 3.81
C VAL A 103 -17.90 0.94 4.64
N VAL A 104 -17.59 -0.26 5.09
CA VAL A 104 -18.39 -1.08 6.00
C VAL A 104 -17.71 -1.08 7.37
N LEU A 105 -18.43 -0.68 8.40
CA LEU A 105 -17.92 -0.71 9.78
C LEU A 105 -18.40 -2.01 10.42
N TYR A 106 -17.46 -2.84 10.90
CA TYR A 106 -17.76 -4.13 11.50
C TYR A 106 -16.71 -4.54 12.53
N GLY A 107 -17.16 -5.05 13.67
CA GLY A 107 -16.32 -5.49 14.77
C GLY A 107 -15.60 -4.32 15.49
N ASP A 108 -14.96 -4.62 16.58
CA ASP A 108 -14.25 -3.62 17.39
C ASP A 108 -12.73 -3.61 17.13
N VAL A 109 -12.21 -4.73 16.59
CA VAL A 109 -10.79 -4.91 16.31
C VAL A 109 -10.56 -5.33 14.85
N TYR A 110 -9.29 -5.22 14.42
CA TYR A 110 -8.90 -5.54 13.05
C TYR A 110 -9.24 -6.98 12.64
N ASP A 111 -9.04 -7.96 13.53
CA ASP A 111 -9.23 -9.37 13.20
C ASP A 111 -10.71 -9.68 12.89
N GLU A 112 -11.64 -9.08 13.60
CA GLU A 112 -13.07 -9.19 13.32
C GLU A 112 -13.46 -8.56 11.99
N ALA A 113 -12.94 -7.36 11.71
CA ALA A 113 -13.15 -6.69 10.43
C ALA A 113 -12.56 -7.51 9.27
N CYS A 114 -11.39 -8.13 9.47
CA CYS A 114 -10.72 -8.96 8.48
C CYS A 114 -11.51 -10.25 8.21
N ALA A 115 -11.95 -10.94 9.25
CA ALA A 115 -12.78 -12.15 9.12
C ALA A 115 -14.07 -11.85 8.33
N TYR A 116 -14.74 -10.76 8.66
CA TYR A 116 -15.94 -10.33 7.94
C TYR A 116 -15.66 -9.94 6.48
N ALA A 117 -14.54 -9.29 6.21
CA ALA A 117 -14.16 -8.97 4.84
C ALA A 117 -13.90 -10.23 3.99
N LEU A 118 -13.33 -11.28 4.59
CA LEU A 118 -13.13 -12.58 3.92
C LEU A 118 -14.48 -13.30 3.68
N GLU A 119 -15.39 -13.28 4.65
CA GLU A 119 -16.75 -13.79 4.48
C GLU A 119 -17.50 -13.10 3.33
N LEU A 120 -17.44 -11.77 3.29
CA LEU A 120 -18.02 -10.99 2.19
C LEU A 120 -17.36 -11.28 0.85
N ALA A 121 -16.03 -11.48 0.83
CA ALA A 121 -15.30 -11.83 -0.38
C ALA A 121 -15.82 -13.14 -0.97
N GLU A 122 -16.02 -14.16 -0.13
CA GLU A 122 -16.55 -15.46 -0.56
C GLU A 122 -18.00 -15.35 -1.02
N LYS A 123 -18.85 -14.71 -0.22
CA LYS A 123 -20.29 -14.59 -0.47
C LYS A 123 -20.62 -13.79 -1.74
N GLU A 124 -19.97 -12.66 -1.93
CA GLU A 124 -20.25 -11.71 -3.02
C GLU A 124 -19.31 -11.88 -4.21
N GLY A 125 -18.31 -12.76 -4.10
CA GLY A 125 -17.33 -13.01 -5.14
C GLY A 125 -16.28 -11.90 -5.32
N TYR A 126 -16.06 -11.05 -4.31
CA TYR A 126 -15.06 -10.00 -4.36
C TYR A 126 -13.63 -10.55 -4.34
N THR A 127 -12.72 -9.89 -5.04
CA THR A 127 -11.29 -10.19 -4.93
C THR A 127 -10.71 -9.52 -3.70
N PHE A 128 -10.18 -10.32 -2.76
CA PHE A 128 -9.53 -9.79 -1.56
C PHE A 128 -8.14 -9.25 -1.87
N ILE A 129 -7.86 -8.01 -1.48
CA ILE A 129 -6.56 -7.36 -1.66
C ILE A 129 -5.83 -7.35 -0.32
N HIS A 130 -4.88 -8.30 -0.16
CA HIS A 130 -4.14 -8.47 1.09
C HIS A 130 -3.19 -7.30 1.36
N PRO A 131 -3.08 -6.81 2.62
CA PRO A 131 -2.29 -5.62 2.95
C PRO A 131 -0.76 -5.81 2.87
N PHE A 132 -0.24 -7.04 2.84
CA PHE A 132 1.19 -7.34 2.81
C PHE A 132 1.54 -8.77 2.35
N ASP A 133 0.75 -9.79 2.68
CA ASP A 133 1.05 -11.20 2.36
C ASP A 133 0.43 -11.58 0.99
N ASP A 134 0.97 -10.96 -0.05
CA ASP A 134 0.62 -11.20 -1.46
C ASP A 134 1.85 -10.83 -2.31
N PRO A 135 2.36 -11.76 -3.15
CA PRO A 135 3.54 -11.51 -3.97
C PRO A 135 3.39 -10.30 -4.91
N ALA A 136 2.21 -10.07 -5.49
CA ALA A 136 1.98 -8.91 -6.34
C ALA A 136 1.98 -7.61 -5.53
N VAL A 137 1.38 -7.60 -4.33
CA VAL A 137 1.46 -6.44 -3.43
C VAL A 137 2.90 -6.15 -3.05
N ALA A 138 3.67 -7.16 -2.65
CA ALA A 138 5.10 -7.01 -2.31
C ALA A 138 5.91 -6.51 -3.51
N THR A 139 5.65 -7.01 -4.73
CA THR A 139 6.30 -6.55 -5.97
C THR A 139 6.05 -5.06 -6.19
N GLY A 140 4.82 -4.59 -6.03
CA GLY A 140 4.51 -3.17 -6.13
C GLY A 140 5.28 -2.32 -5.13
N GLN A 141 5.45 -2.77 -3.89
CA GLN A 141 6.28 -2.10 -2.88
C GLN A 141 7.77 -2.07 -3.28
N GLY A 142 8.24 -3.10 -3.97
CA GLY A 142 9.61 -3.19 -4.49
C GLY A 142 10.00 -2.05 -5.44
N THR A 143 9.05 -1.39 -6.09
CA THR A 143 9.31 -0.22 -6.93
C THR A 143 10.03 0.92 -6.20
N ILE A 144 9.96 0.95 -4.87
CA ILE A 144 10.73 1.87 -4.03
C ILE A 144 12.23 1.62 -4.22
N ALA A 145 12.68 0.37 -4.22
CA ALA A 145 14.09 0.02 -4.44
C ALA A 145 14.56 0.43 -5.84
N MET A 146 13.73 0.26 -6.87
CA MET A 146 14.06 0.75 -8.23
C MET A 146 14.35 2.24 -8.25
N GLU A 147 13.50 3.03 -7.60
CA GLU A 147 13.67 4.48 -7.53
C GLU A 147 14.92 4.87 -6.72
N ILE A 148 15.17 4.18 -5.59
CA ILE A 148 16.38 4.41 -4.78
C ILE A 148 17.64 4.11 -5.57
N ILE A 149 17.74 2.94 -6.18
CA ILE A 149 18.96 2.53 -6.92
C ILE A 149 19.17 3.39 -8.16
N LYS A 150 18.09 3.83 -8.81
CA LYS A 150 18.19 4.77 -9.94
C LYS A 150 18.78 6.13 -9.53
N GLU A 151 18.42 6.64 -8.36
CA GLU A 151 18.93 7.93 -7.85
C GLU A 151 20.26 7.81 -7.12
N LEU A 152 20.53 6.68 -6.48
CA LEU A 152 21.71 6.40 -5.67
C LEU A 152 22.25 5.00 -5.98
N PRO A 153 22.90 4.80 -7.15
CA PRO A 153 23.35 3.47 -7.61
C PRO A 153 24.35 2.78 -6.68
N LEU A 154 25.11 3.56 -5.91
CA LEU A 154 26.13 3.05 -4.97
C LEU A 154 25.65 3.12 -3.52
N VAL A 155 24.35 2.89 -3.28
CA VAL A 155 23.82 2.81 -1.91
C VAL A 155 24.38 1.57 -1.20
N ASP A 156 24.96 1.76 0.00
CA ASP A 156 25.51 0.65 0.80
C ASP A 156 24.41 -0.06 1.60
N TYR A 157 23.46 0.71 2.16
CA TYR A 157 22.43 0.20 3.06
C TYR A 157 21.08 0.85 2.77
N ILE A 158 20.04 0.03 2.76
CA ILE A 158 18.64 0.49 2.72
C ILE A 158 17.95 0.06 4.01
N LEU A 159 17.59 1.03 4.85
CA LEU A 159 16.85 0.79 6.09
C LEU A 159 15.36 0.75 5.80
N VAL A 160 14.72 -0.37 6.09
CA VAL A 160 13.32 -0.61 5.78
C VAL A 160 12.56 -0.96 7.07
N PRO A 161 11.49 -0.23 7.43
CA PRO A 161 10.65 -0.62 8.57
C PRO A 161 9.89 -1.92 8.25
N ILE A 162 9.82 -2.83 9.24
CA ILE A 162 9.17 -4.13 9.10
C ILE A 162 7.97 -4.21 10.03
N GLY A 163 6.78 -4.37 9.43
CA GLY A 163 5.57 -4.80 10.11
C GLY A 163 5.18 -6.19 9.58
N GLY A 164 4.15 -6.28 8.72
CA GLY A 164 3.75 -7.53 8.06
C GLY A 164 4.70 -8.06 6.97
N GLY A 165 5.85 -7.43 6.76
CA GLY A 165 6.92 -7.93 5.89
C GLY A 165 6.83 -7.56 4.41
N GLY A 166 5.67 -7.21 3.87
CA GLY A 166 5.49 -6.98 2.43
C GLY A 166 6.39 -5.90 1.83
N LEU A 167 6.63 -4.79 2.55
CA LEU A 167 7.57 -3.76 2.12
C LEU A 167 9.00 -4.30 2.10
N ALA A 168 9.44 -4.92 3.18
CA ALA A 168 10.79 -5.44 3.30
C ALA A 168 11.05 -6.54 2.24
N THR A 169 10.10 -7.42 2.01
CA THR A 169 10.16 -8.46 0.96
C THR A 169 10.33 -7.83 -0.42
N GLY A 170 9.48 -6.87 -0.78
CA GLY A 170 9.56 -6.22 -2.10
C GLY A 170 10.88 -5.47 -2.30
N VAL A 171 11.26 -4.63 -1.34
CA VAL A 171 12.49 -3.83 -1.41
C VAL A 171 13.74 -4.71 -1.44
N SER A 172 13.86 -5.68 -0.53
CA SER A 172 15.05 -6.54 -0.44
C SER A 172 15.20 -7.47 -1.65
N THR A 173 14.09 -8.04 -2.14
CA THR A 173 14.10 -8.91 -3.32
C THR A 173 14.60 -8.11 -4.53
N LEU A 174 14.02 -6.96 -4.78
CA LEU A 174 14.40 -6.17 -5.96
C LEU A 174 15.81 -5.61 -5.85
N ALA A 175 16.22 -5.13 -4.66
CA ALA A 175 17.58 -4.63 -4.44
C ALA A 175 18.66 -5.71 -4.66
N LYS A 176 18.34 -7.00 -4.48
CA LYS A 176 19.26 -8.11 -4.77
C LYS A 176 19.31 -8.50 -6.25
N MET A 177 18.30 -8.10 -7.03
CA MET A 177 18.21 -8.42 -8.47
C MET A 177 18.86 -7.36 -9.35
N LEU A 178 19.07 -6.15 -8.81
CA LEU A 178 19.64 -5.00 -9.50
C LEU A 178 21.13 -4.82 -9.16
#